data_c1e7b23c07cf17f4ede2a424a269a5e6
#
_entry.id   c1e7b23c07cf17f4ede2a424a269a5e6
#
_cell.length_a   1.000
_cell.length_b   1.000
_cell.length_c   1.000
_cell.angle_alpha   90.00
_cell.angle_beta   90.00
_cell.angle_gamma   90.00
#
_symmetry.space_group_name_H-M   'P 1'
#
loop_
_entity.id
_entity.type
_entity.pdbx_description
1 polymer ?
#
loop_
_entity_poly.entity_id
_entity_poly.type
_entity_poly.pdbx_seq_one_letter_code
_entity_poly.pdbx_strand_id
1 'polypeptide(L)'
;MKKRSVLFCFCLLIGFSVRSEMKEGLKVFISVDMEGISGVVTSEECSREGKDYQLFRTIMTEETNAAVEGALAAGAVTVVVRDSHGSARNILPHLLHSKAVLIRDWSGGPKSMMEGLDETFDAVIFIGYHAKAGTPDAIIEHTSSGIVTDMDVNGVSLPEAGYNALIAGHYNVPVVFVAGDKALCDQAGKLLGRVETVAVKDAIGGAAVCLHPKVAQDKIREGVKKALLNKGEFKPFKLDPPYTLKLRLKTETQVYNGSFYPGARRTGDWELTYVSENIMEIIKAFSWMRK
;
A
#
# COMPACT_ATOMS: atom_id res chain seq x y z
N MET A 1 68.46 43.48 -33.53
CA MET A 1 67.20 42.67 -33.65
C MET A 1 66.86 42.17 -32.27
N LYS A 2 65.84 42.74 -31.58
CA LYS A 2 65.43 42.37 -30.23
C LYS A 2 64.17 41.48 -30.37
N LYS A 3 64.28 40.23 -29.97
CA LYS A 3 63.13 39.31 -29.89
C LYS A 3 62.31 39.62 -28.62
N ARG A 4 61.06 39.99 -28.77
CA ARG A 4 60.07 40.12 -27.69
C ARG A 4 59.37 38.76 -27.50
N SER A 5 59.55 38.15 -26.34
CA SER A 5 58.76 37.01 -25.90
C SER A 5 57.45 37.49 -25.29
N VAL A 6 56.33 37.05 -25.84
CA VAL A 6 55.00 37.27 -25.29
C VAL A 6 54.64 36.05 -24.40
N LEU A 7 54.47 36.29 -23.11
CA LEU A 7 54.06 35.30 -22.12
C LEU A 7 52.54 35.28 -22.11
N PHE A 8 51.93 34.17 -22.58
CA PHE A 8 50.50 33.95 -22.51
C PHE A 8 50.17 33.36 -21.14
N CYS A 9 49.49 34.14 -20.29
CA CYS A 9 48.99 33.70 -19.00
C CYS A 9 47.61 33.02 -19.21
N PHE A 10 47.57 31.69 -19.07
CA PHE A 10 46.32 30.91 -19.14
C PHE A 10 45.67 30.93 -17.77
N CYS A 11 44.69 31.80 -17.55
CA CYS A 11 43.85 31.77 -16.36
C CYS A 11 42.86 30.61 -16.49
N LEU A 12 43.11 29.53 -15.75
CA LEU A 12 42.15 28.43 -15.56
C LEU A 12 41.03 28.91 -14.62
N LEU A 13 39.89 29.28 -15.19
CA LEU A 13 38.66 29.52 -14.42
C LEU A 13 38.05 28.16 -14.03
N ILE A 14 38.37 27.70 -12.82
CA ILE A 14 37.67 26.57 -12.20
C ILE A 14 36.30 27.09 -11.78
N GLY A 15 35.30 26.88 -12.64
CA GLY A 15 33.91 27.13 -12.31
C GLY A 15 33.43 26.09 -11.30
N PHE A 16 33.40 26.43 -10.03
CA PHE A 16 32.64 25.67 -9.04
C PHE A 16 31.16 25.86 -9.35
N SER A 17 30.57 24.91 -10.08
CA SER A 17 29.12 24.76 -10.17
C SER A 17 28.62 24.25 -8.81
N VAL A 18 28.26 25.15 -7.92
CA VAL A 18 27.45 24.83 -6.75
C VAL A 18 26.07 24.50 -7.28
N ARG A 19 25.89 23.23 -7.65
CA ARG A 19 24.56 22.66 -7.82
C ARG A 19 23.96 22.68 -6.42
N SER A 20 23.14 23.65 -6.12
CA SER A 20 22.23 23.62 -4.98
C SER A 20 21.41 22.35 -5.13
N GLU A 21 21.78 21.28 -4.40
CA GLU A 21 20.85 20.20 -4.12
C GLU A 21 19.70 20.86 -3.36
N MET A 22 18.63 21.20 -4.09
CA MET A 22 17.34 21.37 -3.45
C MET A 22 17.10 20.04 -2.76
N LYS A 23 17.12 20.01 -1.43
CA LYS A 23 16.65 18.89 -0.63
C LYS A 23 15.20 18.69 -1.09
N GLU A 24 14.98 17.77 -2.02
CA GLU A 24 13.64 17.29 -2.32
C GLU A 24 13.10 16.77 -1.01
N GLY A 25 12.02 17.39 -0.50
CA GLY A 25 11.44 16.99 0.77
C GLY A 25 10.79 15.64 0.62
N LEU A 26 10.57 14.94 1.74
CA LEU A 26 10.01 13.61 1.83
C LEU A 26 8.64 13.51 1.11
N LYS A 27 8.50 12.58 0.17
CA LYS A 27 7.27 12.30 -0.57
C LYS A 27 6.67 10.97 -0.11
N VAL A 28 5.47 11.01 0.43
CA VAL A 28 4.81 9.86 1.09
C VAL A 28 3.53 9.47 0.36
N PHE A 29 3.37 8.17 0.11
CA PHE A 29 2.15 7.58 -0.44
C PHE A 29 1.38 6.83 0.66
N ILE A 30 0.09 7.14 0.83
CA ILE A 30 -0.80 6.51 1.82
C ILE A 30 -1.92 5.81 1.07
N SER A 31 -1.96 4.48 1.10
CA SER A 31 -3.10 3.70 0.62
C SER A 31 -4.03 3.39 1.78
N VAL A 32 -5.33 3.68 1.60
CA VAL A 32 -6.32 3.64 2.67
C VAL A 32 -7.43 2.67 2.33
N ASP A 33 -7.65 1.70 3.21
CA ASP A 33 -8.74 0.74 3.16
C ASP A 33 -9.73 0.97 4.31
N MET A 34 -10.82 0.22 4.37
CA MET A 34 -11.89 0.50 5.35
C MET A 34 -12.12 -0.63 6.35
N GLU A 35 -11.92 -1.87 5.96
CA GLU A 35 -12.17 -3.04 6.81
C GLU A 35 -11.32 -3.05 8.06
N GLY A 36 -10.09 -2.55 7.99
CA GLY A 36 -9.14 -2.53 9.10
C GLY A 36 -9.17 -1.29 9.98
N ILE A 37 -10.04 -0.29 9.75
CA ILE A 37 -10.14 0.89 10.63
C ILE A 37 -10.77 0.53 11.98
N SER A 38 -10.57 1.38 12.98
CA SER A 38 -11.12 1.16 14.32
C SER A 38 -12.65 1.15 14.31
N GLY A 39 -13.24 0.20 15.03
CA GLY A 39 -14.69 0.07 15.20
C GLY A 39 -15.40 -0.73 14.12
N VAL A 40 -14.89 -0.86 12.91
CA VAL A 40 -15.49 -1.70 11.85
C VAL A 40 -15.36 -3.17 12.20
N VAL A 41 -16.49 -3.91 12.21
CA VAL A 41 -16.55 -5.34 12.54
C VAL A 41 -17.38 -6.17 11.54
N THR A 42 -18.14 -5.52 10.66
CA THR A 42 -18.94 -6.21 9.63
C THR A 42 -18.77 -5.58 8.26
N SER A 43 -18.99 -6.37 7.20
CA SER A 43 -18.95 -5.87 5.83
C SER A 43 -20.06 -4.85 5.53
N GLU A 44 -21.17 -4.87 6.29
CA GLU A 44 -22.26 -3.89 6.15
C GLU A 44 -21.75 -2.48 6.48
N GLU A 45 -20.92 -2.35 7.52
CA GLU A 45 -20.34 -1.07 7.95
C GLU A 45 -19.38 -0.46 6.91
N CYS A 46 -18.81 -1.30 6.02
CA CYS A 46 -17.96 -0.88 4.91
C CYS A 46 -18.75 -0.70 3.59
N SER A 47 -19.99 -1.16 3.53
CA SER A 47 -20.83 -1.09 2.33
C SER A 47 -21.52 0.26 2.21
N ARG A 48 -21.57 0.83 1.00
CA ARG A 48 -22.25 2.11 0.73
C ARG A 48 -23.76 2.09 1.05
N GLU A 49 -24.36 0.92 1.01
CA GLU A 49 -25.76 0.67 1.34
C GLU A 49 -25.98 0.41 2.84
N GLY A 50 -24.89 0.22 3.59
CA GLY A 50 -24.94 -0.02 5.04
C GLY A 50 -25.34 1.24 5.81
N LYS A 51 -26.13 1.04 6.88
CA LYS A 51 -26.67 2.16 7.66
C LYS A 51 -25.59 2.99 8.36
N ASP A 52 -24.53 2.31 8.80
CA ASP A 52 -23.44 2.91 9.57
C ASP A 52 -22.26 3.36 8.70
N TYR A 53 -22.33 3.14 7.39
CA TYR A 53 -21.26 3.51 6.44
C TYR A 53 -20.84 4.99 6.55
N GLN A 54 -21.77 5.91 6.77
CA GLN A 54 -21.44 7.34 6.89
C GLN A 54 -20.62 7.64 8.15
N LEU A 55 -20.86 6.93 9.25
CA LEU A 55 -20.05 7.00 10.46
C LEU A 55 -18.63 6.50 10.18
N PHE A 56 -18.51 5.30 9.62
CA PHE A 56 -17.21 4.66 9.44
C PHE A 56 -16.35 5.32 8.36
N ARG A 57 -16.92 5.89 7.29
CA ARG A 57 -16.13 6.69 6.36
C ARG A 57 -15.61 7.99 6.97
N THR A 58 -16.28 8.53 8.00
CA THR A 58 -15.77 9.65 8.78
C THR A 58 -14.54 9.20 9.58
N ILE A 59 -14.64 8.09 10.31
CA ILE A 59 -13.52 7.51 11.07
C ILE A 59 -12.35 7.17 10.13
N MET A 60 -12.61 6.56 8.97
CA MET A 60 -11.60 6.30 7.92
C MET A 60 -10.88 7.59 7.51
N THR A 61 -11.60 8.67 7.29
CA THR A 61 -11.02 9.96 6.93
C THR A 61 -10.17 10.54 8.07
N GLU A 62 -10.62 10.40 9.31
CA GLU A 62 -9.89 10.88 10.49
C GLU A 62 -8.61 10.07 10.76
N GLU A 63 -8.63 8.74 10.61
CA GLU A 63 -7.41 7.92 10.68
C GLU A 63 -6.44 8.25 9.55
N THR A 64 -6.96 8.53 8.35
CA THR A 64 -6.15 9.04 7.23
C THR A 64 -5.49 10.38 7.58
N ASN A 65 -6.25 11.32 8.16
CA ASN A 65 -5.73 12.62 8.59
C ASN A 65 -4.63 12.47 9.64
N ALA A 66 -4.79 11.55 10.58
CA ALA A 66 -3.76 11.24 11.58
C ALA A 66 -2.45 10.76 10.92
N ALA A 67 -2.56 9.92 9.88
CA ALA A 67 -1.39 9.49 9.10
C ALA A 67 -0.75 10.66 8.33
N VAL A 68 -1.56 11.52 7.71
CA VAL A 68 -1.08 12.75 7.03
C VAL A 68 -0.36 13.67 8.00
N GLU A 69 -0.94 13.93 9.17
CA GLU A 69 -0.33 14.77 10.22
C GLU A 69 1.00 14.17 10.71
N GLY A 70 1.06 12.85 10.90
CA GLY A 70 2.29 12.15 11.26
C GLY A 70 3.38 12.30 10.18
N ALA A 71 3.00 12.20 8.90
CA ALA A 71 3.92 12.39 7.78
C ALA A 71 4.44 13.82 7.71
N LEU A 72 3.57 14.82 7.83
CA LEU A 72 3.95 16.23 7.85
C LEU A 72 4.86 16.56 9.05
N ALA A 73 4.58 15.98 10.22
CA ALA A 73 5.42 16.14 11.42
C ALA A 73 6.80 15.47 11.28
N ALA A 74 6.95 14.51 10.37
CA ALA A 74 8.24 13.91 10.00
C ALA A 74 8.98 14.65 8.87
N GLY A 75 8.41 15.76 8.36
CA GLY A 75 9.02 16.59 7.32
C GLY A 75 8.57 16.25 5.89
N ALA A 76 7.47 15.51 5.71
CA ALA A 76 6.92 15.29 4.38
C ALA A 76 6.47 16.60 3.75
N VAL A 77 6.86 16.82 2.49
CA VAL A 77 6.44 17.99 1.69
C VAL A 77 5.34 17.63 0.70
N THR A 78 5.22 16.35 0.37
CA THR A 78 4.17 15.81 -0.51
C THR A 78 3.57 14.59 0.16
N VAL A 79 2.26 14.60 0.36
CA VAL A 79 1.51 13.45 0.87
C VAL A 79 0.38 13.15 -0.11
N VAL A 80 0.44 11.99 -0.73
CA VAL A 80 -0.59 11.50 -1.65
C VAL A 80 -1.39 10.40 -0.96
N VAL A 81 -2.69 10.57 -0.89
CA VAL A 81 -3.64 9.63 -0.30
C VAL A 81 -4.40 8.93 -1.42
N ARG A 82 -4.39 7.62 -1.44
CA ARG A 82 -5.17 6.77 -2.33
C ARG A 82 -6.33 6.15 -1.56
N ASP A 83 -7.56 6.48 -1.93
CA ASP A 83 -8.76 5.79 -1.45
C ASP A 83 -8.88 4.43 -2.14
N SER A 84 -8.75 3.36 -1.39
CA SER A 84 -8.52 2.00 -1.94
C SER A 84 -9.63 1.01 -1.61
N HIS A 85 -10.66 1.41 -0.87
CA HIS A 85 -11.76 0.53 -0.48
C HIS A 85 -12.92 0.56 -1.48
N GLY A 86 -13.48 -0.59 -1.80
CA GLY A 86 -14.76 -0.75 -2.49
C GLY A 86 -14.91 0.12 -3.74
N SER A 87 -15.64 1.24 -3.63
CA SER A 87 -15.84 2.19 -4.73
C SER A 87 -14.67 3.17 -4.94
N ALA A 88 -13.66 3.18 -4.08
CA ALA A 88 -12.59 4.17 -4.01
C ALA A 88 -13.12 5.63 -3.92
N ARG A 89 -14.26 5.81 -3.25
CA ARG A 89 -14.94 7.11 -3.02
C ARG A 89 -15.44 7.24 -1.59
N ASN A 90 -14.68 6.68 -0.64
CA ASN A 90 -15.06 6.57 0.76
C ASN A 90 -14.57 7.77 1.57
N ILE A 91 -13.31 8.17 1.38
CA ILE A 91 -12.73 9.36 2.03
C ILE A 91 -13.56 10.59 1.71
N LEU A 92 -13.87 11.38 2.74
CA LEU A 92 -14.63 12.62 2.66
C LEU A 92 -13.70 13.78 2.25
N PRO A 93 -13.76 14.28 1.00
CA PRO A 93 -12.77 15.25 0.52
C PRO A 93 -12.75 16.57 1.31
N HIS A 94 -13.92 16.97 1.86
CA HIS A 94 -14.04 18.20 2.64
C HIS A 94 -13.53 18.08 4.08
N LEU A 95 -13.32 16.83 4.56
CA LEU A 95 -12.74 16.54 5.88
C LEU A 95 -11.27 16.10 5.79
N LEU A 96 -10.81 15.70 4.59
CA LEU A 96 -9.42 15.33 4.39
C LEU A 96 -8.49 16.53 4.64
N HIS A 97 -7.35 16.27 5.27
CA HIS A 97 -6.35 17.29 5.57
C HIS A 97 -5.92 18.07 4.31
N SER A 98 -5.97 19.40 4.37
CA SER A 98 -5.81 20.30 3.21
C SER A 98 -4.45 20.22 2.49
N LYS A 99 -3.42 19.65 3.13
CA LYS A 99 -2.09 19.41 2.53
C LYS A 99 -1.96 18.05 1.83
N ALA A 100 -2.98 17.19 1.91
CA ALA A 100 -2.99 15.91 1.21
C ALA A 100 -3.55 16.07 -0.21
N VAL A 101 -2.98 15.34 -1.16
CA VAL A 101 -3.53 15.16 -2.52
C VAL A 101 -4.30 13.84 -2.54
N LEU A 102 -5.57 13.87 -2.95
CA LEU A 102 -6.43 12.70 -2.96
C LEU A 102 -6.54 12.08 -4.36
N ILE A 103 -6.22 10.80 -4.47
CA ILE A 103 -6.54 9.95 -5.61
C ILE A 103 -7.78 9.13 -5.25
N ARG A 104 -8.86 9.29 -6.00
CA ARG A 104 -10.13 8.59 -5.78
C ARG A 104 -10.68 8.02 -7.07
N ASP A 105 -11.53 7.00 -6.93
CA ASP A 105 -12.09 6.16 -8.00
C ASP A 105 -11.03 5.26 -8.67
N TRP A 106 -11.47 4.28 -9.43
CA TRP A 106 -10.60 3.29 -10.06
C TRP A 106 -10.21 3.71 -11.47
N SER A 107 -8.91 3.74 -11.75
CA SER A 107 -8.39 3.99 -13.11
C SER A 107 -8.63 2.79 -14.06
N GLY A 108 -8.90 1.61 -13.50
CA GLY A 108 -8.93 0.35 -14.25
C GLY A 108 -7.54 -0.25 -14.55
N GLY A 109 -6.47 0.45 -14.15
CA GLY A 109 -5.09 -0.02 -14.30
C GLY A 109 -4.69 -1.12 -13.31
N PRO A 110 -3.58 -1.83 -13.55
CA PRO A 110 -3.16 -2.97 -12.75
C PRO A 110 -2.67 -2.58 -11.34
N LYS A 111 -2.23 -1.34 -11.13
CA LYS A 111 -1.76 -0.90 -9.81
C LYS A 111 -2.86 -0.79 -8.76
N SER A 112 -4.14 -0.65 -9.18
CA SER A 112 -5.32 -0.71 -8.30
C SER A 112 -5.20 0.17 -7.05
N MET A 113 -5.05 -0.44 -5.86
CA MET A 113 -4.89 0.25 -4.57
C MET A 113 -3.61 1.10 -4.48
N MET A 114 -2.66 0.91 -5.39
CA MET A 114 -1.39 1.63 -5.48
C MET A 114 -1.32 2.59 -6.67
N GLU A 115 -2.47 2.89 -7.28
CA GLU A 115 -2.51 3.82 -8.42
C GLU A 115 -2.02 5.21 -8.01
N GLY A 116 -1.08 5.75 -8.79
CA GLY A 116 -0.40 7.02 -8.50
C GLY A 116 0.97 6.86 -7.82
N LEU A 117 1.33 5.64 -7.35
CA LEU A 117 2.67 5.37 -6.86
C LEU A 117 3.68 5.27 -8.02
N ASP A 118 4.87 5.82 -7.84
CA ASP A 118 6.03 5.71 -8.73
C ASP A 118 7.35 5.75 -7.92
N GLU A 119 8.47 5.69 -8.60
CA GLU A 119 9.83 5.70 -8.03
C GLU A 119 10.22 7.02 -7.36
N THR A 120 9.42 8.06 -7.48
CA THR A 120 9.70 9.38 -6.85
C THR A 120 9.26 9.44 -5.39
N PHE A 121 8.55 8.42 -4.89
CA PHE A 121 8.14 8.35 -3.49
C PHE A 121 9.25 7.78 -2.61
N ASP A 122 9.29 8.25 -1.37
CA ASP A 122 10.26 7.81 -0.35
C ASP A 122 9.72 6.69 0.54
N ALA A 123 8.40 6.62 0.73
CA ALA A 123 7.77 5.67 1.63
C ALA A 123 6.30 5.43 1.28
N VAL A 124 5.83 4.22 1.60
CA VAL A 124 4.43 3.81 1.55
C VAL A 124 3.90 3.54 2.96
N ILE A 125 2.66 3.92 3.19
CA ILE A 125 1.90 3.72 4.42
C ILE A 125 0.58 3.04 4.06
N PHE A 126 0.17 2.04 4.83
CA PHE A 126 -1.13 1.38 4.73
C PHE A 126 -1.99 1.70 5.95
N ILE A 127 -3.20 2.22 5.73
CA ILE A 127 -4.17 2.54 6.79
C ILE A 127 -5.45 1.77 6.54
N GLY A 128 -6.00 1.18 7.59
CA GLY A 128 -7.27 0.47 7.53
C GLY A 128 -7.24 -0.84 6.74
N TYR A 129 -6.07 -1.41 6.53
CA TYR A 129 -5.89 -2.71 5.89
C TYR A 129 -6.28 -3.84 6.85
N HIS A 130 -6.51 -5.04 6.32
CA HIS A 130 -6.99 -6.21 7.03
C HIS A 130 -6.21 -7.48 6.64
N ALA A 131 -6.41 -8.56 7.39
CA ALA A 131 -5.76 -9.84 7.16
C ALA A 131 -6.24 -10.49 5.83
N LYS A 132 -5.42 -11.39 5.26
CA LYS A 132 -5.76 -12.12 4.04
C LYS A 132 -6.90 -13.12 4.26
N ALA A 133 -7.53 -13.52 3.16
CA ALA A 133 -8.56 -14.57 3.14
C ALA A 133 -8.15 -15.82 3.93
N GLY A 134 -9.10 -16.36 4.74
CA GLY A 134 -8.93 -17.58 5.52
C GLY A 134 -7.99 -17.43 6.72
N THR A 135 -7.72 -16.22 7.20
CA THR A 135 -6.93 -15.98 8.42
C THR A 135 -7.80 -16.23 9.66
N PRO A 136 -7.40 -17.13 10.57
CA PRO A 136 -8.09 -17.26 11.86
C PRO A 136 -7.89 -16.00 12.71
N ASP A 137 -8.79 -15.76 13.65
CA ASP A 137 -8.74 -14.62 14.57
C ASP A 137 -8.58 -13.27 13.84
N ALA A 138 -9.33 -13.09 12.74
CA ALA A 138 -9.38 -11.87 11.93
C ALA A 138 -10.83 -11.42 11.69
N ILE A 139 -11.01 -10.14 11.37
CA ILE A 139 -12.32 -9.54 11.12
C ILE A 139 -12.40 -9.12 9.65
N ILE A 140 -13.43 -9.64 8.94
CA ILE A 140 -13.72 -9.34 7.52
C ILE A 140 -12.51 -9.67 6.60
N GLU A 141 -11.78 -10.71 6.93
CA GLU A 141 -10.58 -11.11 6.22
C GLU A 141 -10.92 -11.53 4.77
N HIS A 142 -10.18 -11.00 3.82
CA HIS A 142 -10.28 -11.38 2.41
C HIS A 142 -9.02 -10.95 1.64
N THR A 143 -8.92 -11.27 0.36
CA THR A 143 -7.83 -10.81 -0.50
C THR A 143 -8.41 -10.23 -1.78
N SER A 144 -8.44 -8.92 -1.88
CA SER A 144 -8.94 -8.13 -3.00
C SER A 144 -10.46 -8.24 -3.26
N SER A 145 -11.07 -9.36 -2.97
CA SER A 145 -12.51 -9.58 -3.04
C SER A 145 -12.87 -10.93 -2.41
N GLY A 146 -14.14 -11.12 -2.02
CA GLY A 146 -14.62 -12.37 -1.43
C GLY A 146 -14.62 -13.59 -2.37
N ILE A 147 -14.17 -13.46 -3.61
CA ILE A 147 -14.02 -14.57 -4.56
C ILE A 147 -12.60 -15.16 -4.57
N VAL A 148 -11.61 -14.45 -4.10
CA VAL A 148 -10.22 -14.91 -3.99
C VAL A 148 -10.06 -15.61 -2.65
N THR A 149 -9.72 -16.89 -2.68
CA THR A 149 -9.46 -17.68 -1.47
C THR A 149 -7.99 -17.74 -1.13
N ASP A 150 -7.10 -17.54 -2.11
CA ASP A 150 -5.67 -17.38 -1.88
C ASP A 150 -4.98 -16.72 -3.10
N MET A 151 -4.02 -15.86 -2.83
CA MET A 151 -3.08 -15.32 -3.79
C MET A 151 -1.66 -15.66 -3.32
N ASP A 152 -1.01 -16.59 -4.01
CA ASP A 152 0.36 -17.01 -3.71
C ASP A 152 1.30 -16.56 -4.85
N VAL A 153 2.43 -15.97 -4.48
CA VAL A 153 3.52 -15.69 -5.42
C VAL A 153 4.79 -16.33 -4.90
N ASN A 154 5.35 -17.25 -5.66
CA ASN A 154 6.57 -18.00 -5.32
C ASN A 154 6.49 -18.74 -3.97
N GLY A 155 5.32 -19.29 -3.61
CA GLY A 155 5.10 -19.99 -2.34
C GLY A 155 4.80 -19.06 -1.15
N VAL A 156 4.64 -17.76 -1.40
CA VAL A 156 4.26 -16.77 -0.38
C VAL A 156 2.80 -16.37 -0.58
N SER A 157 1.93 -16.81 0.34
CA SER A 157 0.52 -16.42 0.36
C SER A 157 0.37 -14.99 0.87
N LEU A 158 -0.24 -14.10 0.08
CA LEU A 158 -0.19 -12.65 0.26
C LEU A 158 -1.53 -12.07 0.75
N PRO A 159 -1.51 -11.25 1.81
CA PRO A 159 -2.57 -10.27 2.07
C PRO A 159 -2.53 -9.14 1.03
N GLU A 160 -3.53 -8.28 1.05
CA GLU A 160 -3.53 -7.05 0.23
C GLU A 160 -2.30 -6.18 0.50
N ALA A 161 -1.93 -6.02 1.76
CA ALA A 161 -0.68 -5.35 2.14
C ALA A 161 0.55 -6.00 1.47
N GLY A 162 0.54 -7.33 1.27
CA GLY A 162 1.65 -8.06 0.66
C GLY A 162 1.78 -7.80 -0.84
N TYR A 163 0.70 -7.98 -1.62
CA TYR A 163 0.81 -7.72 -3.07
C TYR A 163 0.98 -6.22 -3.39
N ASN A 164 0.41 -5.34 -2.56
CA ASN A 164 0.65 -3.90 -2.67
C ASN A 164 2.09 -3.52 -2.30
N ALA A 165 2.69 -4.22 -1.33
CA ALA A 165 4.11 -4.06 -1.01
C ALA A 165 5.02 -4.55 -2.15
N LEU A 166 4.63 -5.59 -2.93
CA LEU A 166 5.35 -5.99 -4.15
C LEU A 166 5.30 -4.91 -5.22
N ILE A 167 4.16 -4.21 -5.37
CA ILE A 167 4.05 -3.05 -6.28
C ILE A 167 4.98 -1.92 -5.81
N ALA A 168 5.00 -1.61 -4.51
CA ALA A 168 5.91 -0.63 -3.94
C ALA A 168 7.39 -1.04 -4.13
N GLY A 169 7.69 -2.33 -3.91
CA GLY A 169 9.01 -2.91 -4.12
C GLY A 169 9.50 -2.85 -5.57
N HIS A 170 8.59 -2.93 -6.55
CA HIS A 170 8.91 -2.73 -7.97
C HIS A 170 9.50 -1.34 -8.23
N TYR A 171 8.96 -0.31 -7.58
CA TYR A 171 9.47 1.07 -7.63
C TYR A 171 10.59 1.36 -6.63
N ASN A 172 11.07 0.31 -5.92
CA ASN A 172 12.09 0.46 -4.88
C ASN A 172 11.66 1.33 -3.67
N VAL A 173 10.37 1.42 -3.40
CA VAL A 173 9.80 2.20 -2.28
C VAL A 173 9.44 1.26 -1.13
N PRO A 174 9.92 1.48 0.11
CA PRO A 174 9.58 0.64 1.25
C PRO A 174 8.18 0.95 1.79
N VAL A 175 7.48 -0.09 2.28
CA VAL A 175 6.35 0.07 3.19
C VAL A 175 6.91 0.26 4.60
N VAL A 176 6.67 1.41 5.20
CA VAL A 176 7.26 1.77 6.49
C VAL A 176 6.28 1.64 7.66
N PHE A 177 4.97 1.70 7.38
CA PHE A 177 3.93 1.68 8.39
C PHE A 177 2.67 0.98 7.91
N VAL A 178 2.03 0.20 8.80
CA VAL A 178 0.76 -0.48 8.56
C VAL A 178 -0.15 -0.33 9.79
N ALA A 179 -1.39 0.13 9.59
CA ALA A 179 -2.44 0.11 10.60
C ALA A 179 -3.64 -0.71 10.12
N GLY A 180 -4.20 -1.53 11.00
CA GLY A 180 -5.34 -2.37 10.72
C GLY A 180 -5.68 -3.29 11.88
N ASP A 181 -6.27 -4.46 11.61
CA ASP A 181 -6.49 -5.47 12.63
C ASP A 181 -5.16 -6.12 13.10
N LYS A 182 -5.19 -6.76 14.26
CA LYS A 182 -4.02 -7.43 14.86
C LYS A 182 -3.43 -8.51 13.96
N ALA A 183 -4.29 -9.30 13.32
CA ALA A 183 -3.85 -10.40 12.46
C ALA A 183 -3.09 -9.87 11.23
N LEU A 184 -3.54 -8.77 10.62
CA LEU A 184 -2.79 -8.08 9.56
C LEU A 184 -1.44 -7.58 10.07
N CYS A 185 -1.41 -6.92 11.22
CA CYS A 185 -0.15 -6.40 11.79
C CYS A 185 0.89 -7.51 11.97
N ASP A 186 0.45 -8.68 12.45
CA ASP A 186 1.29 -9.86 12.59
C ASP A 186 1.75 -10.43 11.22
N GLN A 187 0.85 -10.45 10.22
CA GLN A 187 1.19 -10.85 8.85
C GLN A 187 2.19 -9.89 8.21
N ALA A 188 1.98 -8.58 8.35
CA ALA A 188 2.87 -7.56 7.82
C ALA A 188 4.27 -7.67 8.43
N GLY A 189 4.38 -7.84 9.75
CA GLY A 189 5.66 -8.02 10.42
C GLY A 189 6.42 -9.28 9.97
N LYS A 190 5.71 -10.39 9.73
CA LYS A 190 6.33 -11.63 9.21
C LYS A 190 6.76 -11.51 7.75
N LEU A 191 5.96 -10.81 6.94
CA LEU A 191 6.16 -10.73 5.49
C LEU A 191 7.19 -9.66 5.11
N LEU A 192 7.05 -8.45 5.67
CA LEU A 192 7.86 -7.29 5.30
C LEU A 192 9.14 -7.17 6.14
N GLY A 193 9.26 -7.98 7.20
CA GLY A 193 10.32 -7.86 8.17
C GLY A 193 10.13 -6.62 9.04
N ARG A 194 11.07 -5.66 8.97
CA ARG A 194 10.91 -4.42 9.72
C ARG A 194 9.83 -3.55 9.11
N VAL A 195 8.78 -3.30 9.87
CA VAL A 195 7.67 -2.38 9.57
C VAL A 195 7.09 -1.90 10.90
N GLU A 196 6.75 -0.61 11.01
CA GLU A 196 6.00 -0.13 12.19
C GLU A 196 4.52 -0.48 12.03
N THR A 197 3.88 -0.99 13.08
CA THR A 197 2.48 -1.40 13.02
C THR A 197 1.66 -0.81 14.15
N VAL A 198 0.38 -0.54 13.88
CA VAL A 198 -0.63 -0.19 14.89
C VAL A 198 -1.85 -1.07 14.70
N ALA A 199 -2.06 -2.02 15.62
CA ALA A 199 -3.30 -2.77 15.70
C ALA A 199 -4.37 -1.88 16.35
N VAL A 200 -5.43 -1.55 15.59
CA VAL A 200 -6.55 -0.73 16.09
C VAL A 200 -7.70 -1.57 16.60
N LYS A 201 -7.70 -2.87 16.30
CA LYS A 201 -8.63 -3.87 16.81
C LYS A 201 -8.02 -5.26 16.82
N ASP A 202 -8.59 -6.14 17.65
CA ASP A 202 -8.23 -7.55 17.78
C ASP A 202 -9.49 -8.42 17.79
N ALA A 203 -9.47 -9.55 17.09
CA ALA A 203 -10.64 -10.40 16.94
C ALA A 203 -10.89 -11.29 18.17
N ILE A 204 -12.16 -11.52 18.46
CA ILE A 204 -12.64 -12.56 19.37
C ILE A 204 -13.77 -13.32 18.64
N GLY A 205 -13.42 -14.33 17.86
CA GLY A 205 -14.35 -14.96 16.92
C GLY A 205 -14.90 -13.92 15.95
N GLY A 206 -16.23 -13.79 15.86
CA GLY A 206 -16.88 -12.76 15.03
C GLY A 206 -17.03 -11.38 15.69
N ALA A 207 -16.51 -11.19 16.90
CA ALA A 207 -16.49 -9.89 17.58
C ALA A 207 -15.06 -9.32 17.59
N ALA A 208 -14.90 -8.04 17.94
CA ALA A 208 -13.59 -7.42 18.09
C ALA A 208 -13.48 -6.54 19.32
N VAL A 209 -12.30 -6.54 19.93
CA VAL A 209 -11.88 -5.52 20.88
C VAL A 209 -11.29 -4.37 20.09
N CYS A 210 -11.98 -3.23 20.06
CA CYS A 210 -11.59 -2.07 19.28
C CYS A 210 -11.01 -0.98 20.18
N LEU A 211 -9.95 -0.32 19.74
CA LEU A 211 -9.53 0.95 20.31
C LEU A 211 -10.61 2.01 20.04
N HIS A 212 -10.76 2.94 20.96
CA HIS A 212 -11.55 4.15 20.67
C HIS A 212 -10.91 4.88 19.47
N PRO A 213 -11.69 5.38 18.48
CA PRO A 213 -11.15 5.99 17.26
C PRO A 213 -10.10 7.07 17.53
N LYS A 214 -10.31 7.91 18.54
CA LYS A 214 -9.32 8.94 18.90
C LYS A 214 -7.99 8.36 19.38
N VAL A 215 -8.02 7.24 20.13
CA VAL A 215 -6.80 6.55 20.56
C VAL A 215 -6.08 5.91 19.39
N ALA A 216 -6.84 5.33 18.43
CA ALA A 216 -6.28 4.80 17.19
C ALA A 216 -5.59 5.89 16.37
N GLN A 217 -6.25 7.04 16.18
CA GLN A 217 -5.70 8.20 15.48
C GLN A 217 -4.40 8.69 16.10
N ASP A 218 -4.34 8.83 17.42
CA ASP A 218 -3.14 9.30 18.10
C ASP A 218 -1.97 8.31 17.95
N LYS A 219 -2.23 6.99 18.05
CA LYS A 219 -1.23 5.94 17.81
C LYS A 219 -0.76 5.92 16.35
N ILE A 220 -1.66 6.09 15.37
CA ILE A 220 -1.33 6.16 13.94
C ILE A 220 -0.43 7.36 13.69
N ARG A 221 -0.79 8.54 14.17
CA ARG A 221 0.01 9.77 14.01
C ARG A 221 1.44 9.58 14.50
N GLU A 222 1.60 9.12 15.73
CA GLU A 222 2.91 8.92 16.33
C GLU A 222 3.71 7.80 15.66
N GLY A 223 3.04 6.69 15.29
CA GLY A 223 3.66 5.56 14.60
C GLY A 223 4.18 5.95 13.22
N VAL A 224 3.38 6.68 12.43
CA VAL A 224 3.77 7.20 11.11
C VAL A 224 4.96 8.14 11.22
N LYS A 225 4.91 9.11 12.15
CA LYS A 225 6.02 10.02 12.40
C LYS A 225 7.30 9.26 12.76
N LYS A 226 7.22 8.30 13.68
CA LYS A 226 8.35 7.46 14.09
C LYS A 226 8.92 6.67 12.92
N ALA A 227 8.06 6.01 12.12
CA ALA A 227 8.48 5.23 10.95
C ALA A 227 9.23 6.11 9.95
N LEU A 228 8.70 7.27 9.60
CA LEU A 228 9.31 8.15 8.60
C LEU A 228 10.62 8.78 9.06
N LEU A 229 10.75 9.11 10.35
CA LEU A 229 12.02 9.58 10.91
C LEU A 229 13.12 8.52 10.85
N ASN A 230 12.74 7.23 10.83
CA ASN A 230 13.64 6.09 10.74
C ASN A 230 13.57 5.38 9.36
N LYS A 231 13.11 6.08 8.29
CA LYS A 231 12.81 5.45 6.99
C LYS A 231 13.97 4.62 6.40
N GLY A 232 15.20 4.98 6.69
CA GLY A 232 16.39 4.25 6.22
C GLY A 232 16.55 2.83 6.76
N GLU A 233 15.76 2.44 7.77
CA GLU A 233 15.79 1.11 8.37
C GLU A 233 14.84 0.11 7.69
N PHE A 234 13.92 0.60 6.82
CA PHE A 234 12.96 -0.21 6.11
C PHE A 234 13.45 -0.53 4.70
N LYS A 235 13.15 -1.75 4.24
CA LYS A 235 13.55 -2.22 2.91
C LYS A 235 12.33 -2.45 2.03
N PRO A 236 12.41 -2.15 0.73
CA PRO A 236 11.37 -2.54 -0.21
C PRO A 236 11.17 -4.05 -0.21
N PHE A 237 9.93 -4.49 -0.13
CA PHE A 237 9.58 -5.91 -0.20
C PHE A 237 9.66 -6.39 -1.65
N LYS A 238 10.48 -7.40 -1.92
CA LYS A 238 10.69 -7.99 -3.23
C LYS A 238 10.74 -9.51 -3.14
N LEU A 239 10.31 -10.16 -4.19
CA LEU A 239 10.56 -11.57 -4.45
C LEU A 239 11.45 -11.67 -5.69
N ASP A 240 12.10 -12.82 -5.88
CA ASP A 240 13.01 -13.04 -7.01
C ASP A 240 12.26 -13.65 -8.21
N PRO A 241 12.55 -13.21 -9.45
CA PRO A 241 12.04 -13.86 -10.65
C PRO A 241 12.69 -15.24 -10.90
N PRO A 242 12.07 -16.15 -11.66
CA PRO A 242 10.75 -15.98 -12.27
C PRO A 242 9.65 -16.03 -11.23
N TYR A 243 8.62 -15.19 -11.41
CA TYR A 243 7.46 -15.14 -10.52
C TYR A 243 6.41 -16.16 -10.99
N THR A 244 5.93 -16.96 -10.05
CA THR A 244 4.81 -17.89 -10.26
C THR A 244 3.63 -17.47 -9.39
N LEU A 245 2.58 -16.94 -10.02
CA LEU A 245 1.30 -16.68 -9.37
C LEU A 245 0.51 -18.00 -9.30
N LYS A 246 0.03 -18.36 -8.10
CA LYS A 246 -1.04 -19.32 -7.90
C LYS A 246 -2.24 -18.58 -7.34
N LEU A 247 -3.31 -18.55 -8.10
CA LEU A 247 -4.56 -17.88 -7.74
C LEU A 247 -5.64 -18.91 -7.48
N ARG A 248 -6.14 -18.96 -6.23
CA ARG A 248 -7.26 -19.80 -5.87
C ARG A 248 -8.54 -18.99 -5.78
N LEU A 249 -9.59 -19.50 -6.43
CA LEU A 249 -10.88 -18.86 -6.55
C LEU A 249 -11.99 -19.73 -5.97
N LYS A 250 -13.11 -19.11 -5.62
CA LYS A 250 -14.17 -19.73 -4.84
C LYS A 250 -15.09 -20.66 -5.66
N THR A 251 -15.23 -20.42 -6.98
CA THR A 251 -16.19 -21.15 -7.81
C THR A 251 -15.59 -21.57 -9.15
N GLU A 252 -16.14 -22.64 -9.73
CA GLU A 252 -15.79 -23.15 -11.05
C GLU A 252 -15.89 -22.07 -12.15
N THR A 253 -16.98 -21.30 -12.13
CA THR A 253 -17.18 -20.22 -13.12
C THR A 253 -16.06 -19.20 -13.09
N GLN A 254 -15.57 -18.84 -11.91
CA GLN A 254 -14.45 -17.88 -11.77
C GLN A 254 -13.14 -18.47 -12.30
N VAL A 255 -12.86 -19.75 -11.98
CA VAL A 255 -11.65 -20.43 -12.49
C VAL A 255 -11.72 -20.57 -14.02
N TYR A 256 -12.90 -20.95 -14.54
CA TYR A 256 -13.12 -21.08 -16.00
C TYR A 256 -12.89 -19.73 -16.69
N ASN A 257 -13.51 -18.64 -16.22
CA ASN A 257 -13.35 -17.31 -16.78
C ASN A 257 -11.89 -16.84 -16.72
N GLY A 258 -11.23 -16.99 -15.57
CA GLY A 258 -9.84 -16.60 -15.38
C GLY A 258 -8.86 -17.40 -16.27
N SER A 259 -9.22 -18.64 -16.66
CA SER A 259 -8.38 -19.48 -17.52
C SER A 259 -8.23 -18.95 -18.95
N PHE A 260 -9.09 -18.03 -19.39
CA PHE A 260 -8.98 -17.35 -20.68
C PHE A 260 -7.93 -16.22 -20.73
N TYR A 261 -7.39 -15.85 -19.54
CA TYR A 261 -6.29 -14.88 -19.56
C TYR A 261 -5.07 -15.46 -20.28
N PRO A 262 -4.47 -14.75 -21.28
CA PRO A 262 -3.36 -15.28 -22.05
C PRO A 262 -2.18 -15.72 -21.17
N GLY A 263 -1.80 -16.99 -21.28
CA GLY A 263 -0.74 -17.59 -20.47
C GLY A 263 -1.20 -18.18 -19.13
N ALA A 264 -2.46 -17.98 -18.72
CA ALA A 264 -3.02 -18.66 -17.56
C ALA A 264 -3.16 -20.16 -17.82
N ARG A 265 -2.93 -20.95 -16.78
CA ARG A 265 -3.09 -22.41 -16.82
C ARG A 265 -3.90 -22.85 -15.61
N ARG A 266 -4.87 -23.73 -15.81
CA ARG A 266 -5.56 -24.39 -14.71
C ARG A 266 -4.64 -25.48 -14.16
N THR A 267 -4.29 -25.41 -12.89
CA THR A 267 -3.37 -26.33 -12.21
C THR A 267 -4.02 -27.10 -11.08
N GLY A 268 -5.30 -26.80 -10.79
CA GLY A 268 -6.13 -27.50 -9.81
C GLY A 268 -7.61 -27.23 -10.03
N ASP A 269 -8.47 -27.85 -9.23
CA ASP A 269 -9.92 -27.68 -9.33
C ASP A 269 -10.36 -26.21 -9.16
N TRP A 270 -9.68 -25.51 -8.26
CA TRP A 270 -9.96 -24.13 -7.89
C TRP A 270 -8.76 -23.20 -8.08
N GLU A 271 -7.74 -23.63 -8.87
CA GLU A 271 -6.45 -22.94 -8.97
C GLU A 271 -6.08 -22.64 -10.41
N LEU A 272 -5.62 -21.42 -10.62
CA LEU A 272 -4.99 -20.94 -11.83
C LEU A 272 -3.53 -20.56 -11.54
N THR A 273 -2.64 -20.84 -12.48
CA THR A 273 -1.23 -20.46 -12.41
C THR A 273 -0.85 -19.58 -13.59
N TYR A 274 -0.02 -18.57 -13.32
CA TYR A 274 0.58 -17.71 -14.34
C TYR A 274 2.04 -17.45 -13.97
N VAL A 275 2.94 -17.43 -14.95
CA VAL A 275 4.39 -17.24 -14.73
C VAL A 275 4.89 -16.06 -15.56
N SER A 276 5.73 -15.22 -14.95
CA SER A 276 6.36 -14.08 -15.62
C SER A 276 7.69 -13.71 -14.96
N GLU A 277 8.60 -13.14 -15.74
CA GLU A 277 9.85 -12.50 -15.23
C GLU A 277 9.58 -11.09 -14.67
N ASN A 278 8.38 -10.55 -14.86
CA ASN A 278 8.01 -9.20 -14.43
C ASN A 278 6.88 -9.25 -13.41
N ILE A 279 7.12 -8.72 -12.21
CA ILE A 279 6.12 -8.69 -11.12
C ILE A 279 4.86 -7.91 -11.52
N MET A 280 4.96 -6.85 -12.33
CA MET A 280 3.80 -6.08 -12.76
C MET A 280 2.90 -6.86 -13.74
N GLU A 281 3.44 -7.83 -14.49
CA GLU A 281 2.63 -8.75 -15.27
C GLU A 281 1.89 -9.76 -14.37
N ILE A 282 2.50 -10.17 -13.24
CA ILE A 282 1.81 -10.97 -12.20
C ILE A 282 0.63 -10.20 -11.60
N ILE A 283 0.84 -8.94 -11.23
CA ILE A 283 -0.22 -8.07 -10.69
C ILE A 283 -1.34 -7.86 -11.72
N LYS A 284 -0.98 -7.65 -12.98
CA LYS A 284 -1.93 -7.54 -14.09
C LYS A 284 -2.72 -8.84 -14.29
N ALA A 285 -2.04 -9.99 -14.32
CA ALA A 285 -2.67 -11.31 -14.44
C ALA A 285 -3.66 -11.53 -13.26
N PHE A 286 -3.23 -11.29 -12.02
CA PHE A 286 -4.10 -11.34 -10.85
C PHE A 286 -5.35 -10.47 -11.01
N SER A 287 -5.18 -9.22 -11.45
CA SER A 287 -6.29 -8.27 -11.61
C SER A 287 -7.33 -8.72 -12.64
N TRP A 288 -6.92 -9.45 -13.68
CA TRP A 288 -7.80 -9.90 -14.76
C TRP A 288 -8.35 -11.32 -14.57
N MET A 289 -7.55 -12.24 -14.02
CA MET A 289 -7.95 -13.63 -13.81
C MET A 289 -9.04 -13.81 -12.75
N ARG A 290 -9.23 -12.83 -11.86
CA ARG A 290 -10.25 -12.82 -10.80
C ARG A 290 -11.54 -12.05 -11.15
N LYS A 291 -11.73 -11.64 -12.41
CA LYS A 291 -12.94 -10.91 -12.86
C LYS A 291 -14.08 -11.83 -13.23
#